data_02248064ff33d6b3a81c73eb5b6f86da
#
_entry.id   02248064ff33d6b3a81c73eb5b6f86da
#
_cell.length_a   1.000
_cell.length_b   1.000
_cell.length_c   1.000
_cell.angle_alpha   90.00
_cell.angle_beta   90.00
_cell.angle_gamma   90.00
#
_symmetry.space_group_name_H-M   'P 1'
#
loop_
_entity.id
_entity.type
_entity.pdbx_description
1 polymer ?
#
loop_
_entity_poly.entity_id
_entity_poly.type
_entity_poly.pdbx_seq_one_letter_code
_entity_poly.pdbx_strand_id
1 'polypeptide(L)'
;MNVRVYVTPKKGILDPQGAAVERSLPNLGFTGVSGVQIGKIIDLTISGDGLTAEAARAQVDDMCRRLLANPIIEDYTFTISEG
;
A
#
# COMPACT_ATOMS: atom_id res chain seq x y z
N MET A 1 13.12 -8.08 11.65
CA MET A 1 12.15 -8.52 10.65
C MET A 1 11.93 -7.42 9.61
N ASN A 2 11.91 -7.78 8.36
CA ASN A 2 11.64 -6.85 7.27
C ASN A 2 10.15 -6.87 6.94
N VAL A 3 9.58 -5.69 6.79
CA VAL A 3 8.15 -5.54 6.55
C VAL A 3 7.95 -4.72 5.28
N ARG A 4 7.04 -5.18 4.43
CA ARG A 4 6.61 -4.42 3.26
C ARG A 4 5.11 -4.23 3.32
N VAL A 5 4.70 -2.96 3.31
CA VAL A 5 3.30 -2.57 3.36
C VAL A 5 2.87 -2.07 1.99
N TYR A 6 1.74 -2.57 1.52
CA TYR A 6 1.13 -2.13 0.26
C TYR A 6 -0.12 -1.33 0.60
N VAL A 7 -0.17 -0.09 0.13
CA VAL A 7 -1.31 0.80 0.37
C VAL A 7 -1.92 1.18 -0.96
N THR A 8 -3.20 0.94 -1.12
CA THR A 8 -3.91 1.23 -2.37
C THR A 8 -5.20 2.00 -2.08
N PRO A 9 -5.66 2.87 -3.02
CA PRO A 9 -6.94 3.54 -2.85
C PRO A 9 -8.08 2.53 -2.85
N LYS A 10 -9.10 2.78 -2.03
CA LYS A 10 -10.32 1.99 -2.05
C LYS A 10 -11.06 2.20 -3.37
N LYS A 11 -11.81 1.18 -3.78
CA LYS A 11 -12.64 1.24 -4.97
C LYS A 11 -13.64 2.39 -4.84
N GLY A 12 -13.78 3.19 -5.90
CA GLY A 12 -14.70 4.32 -5.91
C GLY A 12 -14.12 5.62 -5.34
N ILE A 13 -12.91 5.59 -4.80
CA ILE A 13 -12.23 6.80 -4.33
C ILE A 13 -11.54 7.47 -5.51
N LEU A 14 -11.63 8.78 -5.59
CA LEU A 14 -10.95 9.56 -6.62
C LEU A 14 -9.44 9.46 -6.43
N ASP A 15 -8.74 9.00 -7.47
CA ASP A 15 -7.30 8.90 -7.51
C ASP A 15 -6.78 9.82 -8.62
N PRO A 16 -6.40 11.08 -8.30
CA PRO A 16 -5.96 12.03 -9.33
C PRO A 16 -4.74 11.57 -10.10
N GLN A 17 -3.81 10.88 -9.44
CA GLN A 17 -2.61 10.37 -10.10
C GLN A 17 -2.96 9.24 -11.07
N GLY A 18 -3.78 8.30 -10.65
CA GLY A 18 -4.23 7.20 -11.49
C GLY A 18 -5.04 7.71 -12.68
N ALA A 19 -5.90 8.68 -12.46
CA ALA A 19 -6.70 9.30 -13.52
C ALA A 19 -5.81 10.00 -14.55
N ALA A 20 -4.75 10.69 -14.09
CA ALA A 20 -3.81 11.34 -14.98
C ALA A 20 -3.06 10.35 -15.87
N VAL A 21 -2.61 9.24 -15.29
CA VAL A 21 -1.96 8.16 -16.04
C VAL A 21 -2.93 7.58 -17.07
N GLU A 22 -4.14 7.30 -16.65
CA GLU A 22 -5.16 6.72 -17.52
C GLU A 22 -5.46 7.60 -18.72
N ARG A 23 -5.53 8.93 -18.52
CA ARG A 23 -5.74 9.88 -19.61
C ARG A 23 -4.54 10.01 -20.55
N SER A 24 -3.34 9.77 -20.05
CA SER A 24 -2.11 9.93 -20.82
C SER A 24 -1.78 8.74 -21.71
N LEU A 25 -2.19 7.54 -21.29
CA LEU A 25 -1.83 6.31 -22.00
C LEU A 25 -2.33 6.26 -23.44
N PRO A 26 -3.57 6.67 -23.77
CA PRO A 26 -4.01 6.65 -25.16
C PRO A 26 -3.17 7.54 -26.06
N ASN A 27 -2.62 8.64 -25.55
CA ASN A 27 -1.75 9.53 -26.34
C ASN A 27 -0.42 8.86 -26.72
N LEU A 28 -0.06 7.80 -26.01
CA LEU A 28 1.15 7.02 -26.28
C LEU A 28 0.86 5.76 -27.08
N GLY A 29 -0.38 5.57 -27.51
CA GLY A 29 -0.78 4.42 -28.31
C GLY A 29 -1.36 3.26 -27.51
N PHE A 30 -1.54 3.42 -26.20
CA PHE A 30 -2.09 2.38 -25.35
C PHE A 30 -3.58 2.64 -25.13
N THR A 31 -4.40 1.98 -25.93
CA THR A 31 -5.85 2.07 -25.83
C THR A 31 -6.40 0.86 -25.08
N GLY A 32 -7.58 1.00 -24.51
CA GLY A 32 -8.23 -0.11 -23.78
C GLY A 32 -7.80 -0.24 -22.33
N VAL A 33 -7.03 0.72 -21.80
CA VAL A 33 -6.63 0.73 -20.41
C VAL A 33 -7.64 1.50 -19.57
N SER A 34 -8.07 0.92 -18.47
CA SER A 34 -9.02 1.54 -17.55
C SER A 34 -8.73 1.10 -16.13
N GLY A 35 -9.28 1.82 -15.16
CA GLY A 35 -9.17 1.45 -13.77
C GLY A 35 -7.77 1.62 -13.18
N VAL A 36 -7.00 2.58 -13.69
CA VAL A 36 -5.64 2.81 -13.20
C VAL A 36 -5.68 3.38 -11.79
N GLN A 37 -4.96 2.74 -10.88
CA GLN A 37 -4.81 3.18 -9.50
C GLN A 37 -3.33 3.27 -9.15
N ILE A 38 -2.96 4.34 -8.47
CA ILE A 38 -1.59 4.52 -7.97
C ILE A 38 -1.61 4.27 -6.47
N GLY A 39 -0.81 3.32 -6.04
CA GLY A 39 -0.63 3.04 -4.63
C GLY A 39 0.80 3.30 -4.23
N LYS A 40 1.14 2.90 -3.01
CA LYS A 40 2.50 3.06 -2.50
C LYS A 40 2.95 1.81 -1.77
N ILE A 41 4.26 1.63 -1.72
CA ILE A 41 4.92 0.56 -0.98
C ILE A 41 5.73 1.23 0.12
N ILE A 42 5.58 0.74 1.35
CA ILE A 42 6.35 1.24 2.49
C ILE A 42 7.18 0.08 3.01
N ASP A 43 8.50 0.23 2.99
CA ASP A 43 9.42 -0.76 3.54
C ASP A 43 9.94 -0.27 4.88
N LEU A 44 9.91 -1.16 5.87
CA LEU A 44 10.43 -0.85 7.19
C LEU A 44 11.02 -2.09 7.84
N THR A 45 11.80 -1.90 8.88
CA THR A 45 12.37 -2.99 9.66
C THR A 45 11.94 -2.83 11.10
N ILE A 46 11.50 -3.94 11.70
CA ILE A 46 11.18 -3.98 13.13
C ILE A 46 12.23 -4.82 13.82
N SER A 47 12.75 -4.33 14.93
CA SER A 47 13.68 -5.08 15.76
C SER A 47 13.24 -4.98 17.21
N GLY A 48 13.64 -5.99 18.00
CA GLY A 48 13.32 -6.03 19.43
C GLY A 48 13.62 -7.41 19.99
N ASP A 49 14.06 -7.45 21.23
CA ASP A 49 14.35 -8.70 21.92
C ASP A 49 13.05 -9.46 22.15
N GLY A 50 13.07 -10.74 21.77
CA GLY A 50 11.89 -11.59 21.94
C GLY A 50 10.73 -11.27 21.03
N LEU A 51 10.96 -10.49 19.97
CA LEU A 51 9.89 -10.15 19.01
C LEU A 51 9.45 -11.40 18.27
N THR A 52 8.17 -11.74 18.40
CA THR A 52 7.57 -12.85 17.67
C THR A 52 6.91 -12.36 16.39
N ALA A 53 6.69 -13.27 15.45
CA ALA A 53 5.98 -12.93 14.21
C ALA A 53 4.57 -12.40 14.52
N GLU A 54 3.91 -12.98 15.52
CA GLU A 54 2.57 -12.56 15.91
C GLU A 54 2.57 -11.14 16.49
N ALA A 55 3.53 -10.82 17.36
CA ALA A 55 3.65 -9.48 17.92
C ALA A 55 4.01 -8.46 16.84
N ALA A 56 4.90 -8.81 15.92
CA ALA A 56 5.28 -7.95 14.81
C ALA A 56 4.08 -7.66 13.92
N ARG A 57 3.29 -8.67 13.62
CA ARG A 57 2.09 -8.53 12.80
C ARG A 57 1.08 -7.56 13.45
N ALA A 58 0.88 -7.68 14.75
CA ALA A 58 -0.02 -6.79 15.47
C ALA A 58 0.49 -5.35 15.46
N GLN A 59 1.79 -5.14 15.63
CA GLN A 59 2.40 -3.81 15.56
C GLN A 59 2.25 -3.19 14.18
N VAL A 60 2.52 -3.95 13.13
CA VAL A 60 2.42 -3.43 11.76
C VAL A 60 0.98 -3.06 11.41
N ASP A 61 0.03 -3.90 11.80
CA ASP A 61 -1.38 -3.60 11.58
C ASP A 61 -1.77 -2.30 12.27
N ASP A 62 -1.31 -2.11 13.49
CA ASP A 62 -1.59 -0.88 14.23
C ASP A 62 -0.94 0.34 13.59
N MET A 63 0.31 0.20 13.13
CA MET A 63 1.00 1.26 12.38
C MET A 63 0.21 1.67 11.14
N CYS A 64 -0.30 0.70 10.40
CA CYS A 64 -1.07 0.97 9.18
C CYS A 64 -2.34 1.72 9.50
N ARG A 65 -3.07 1.29 10.51
CA ARG A 65 -4.34 1.92 10.88
C ARG A 65 -4.16 3.34 11.42
N ARG A 66 -3.05 3.60 12.09
CA ARG A 66 -2.83 4.87 12.79
C ARG A 66 -2.04 5.89 11.98
N LEU A 67 -1.22 5.45 11.03
CA LEU A 67 -0.33 6.36 10.32
C LEU A 67 -0.08 5.99 8.85
N LEU A 68 0.24 4.73 8.55
CA LEU A 68 0.78 4.37 7.24
C LEU A 68 -0.29 4.39 6.14
N ALA A 69 -1.53 4.12 6.49
CA ALA A 69 -2.66 4.17 5.57
C ALA A 69 -3.78 4.99 6.18
N ASN A 70 -4.65 5.52 5.32
CA ASN A 70 -5.88 6.14 5.77
C ASN A 70 -7.02 5.14 5.54
N PRO A 71 -7.49 4.44 6.60
CA PRO A 71 -8.45 3.35 6.43
C PRO A 71 -9.81 3.78 5.86
N ILE A 72 -10.10 5.07 5.87
CA ILE A 72 -11.35 5.60 5.32
C ILE A 72 -11.32 5.54 3.79
N ILE A 73 -10.16 5.82 3.18
CA ILE A 73 -10.02 5.93 1.73
C ILE A 73 -9.01 4.96 1.13
N GLU A 74 -8.29 4.20 1.97
CA GLU A 74 -7.23 3.29 1.50
C GLU A 74 -7.39 1.90 2.09
N ASP A 75 -6.99 0.90 1.31
CA ASP A 75 -6.80 -0.46 1.78
C ASP A 75 -5.32 -0.72 1.96
N TYR A 76 -4.97 -1.66 2.82
CA TYR A 76 -3.57 -2.03 2.99
C TYR A 76 -3.44 -3.54 3.22
N THR A 77 -2.30 -4.06 2.80
CA THR A 77 -1.83 -5.40 3.14
C THR A 77 -0.36 -5.30 3.47
N PHE A 78 0.21 -6.32 4.10
CA PHE A 78 1.64 -6.32 4.37
C PHE A 78 2.17 -7.74 4.43
N THR A 79 3.48 -7.85 4.20
CA THR A 79 4.23 -9.09 4.36
C THR A 79 5.37 -8.86 5.35
N ILE A 80 5.67 -9.87 6.14
CA ILE A 80 6.76 -9.84 7.11
C ILE A 80 7.71 -11.00 6.79
N SER A 81 8.99 -10.71 6.73
CA SER A 81 10.01 -11.73 6.53
C SER A 81 11.12 -11.56 7.56
N GLU A 82 11.73 -12.68 7.94
CA GLU A 82 12.89 -12.67 8.81
C GLU A 82 14.15 -12.52 7.96
N GLY A 83 15.00 -11.66 8.38
CA GLY A 83 16.24 -11.42 7.68
C GLY A 83 16.34 -10.11 6.95
#